data_8840b666805c0b249dc535a965046246
#
_entry.id   8840b666805c0b249dc535a965046246
#
_cell.length_a   1.000
_cell.length_b   1.000
_cell.length_c   1.000
_cell.angle_alpha   90.00
_cell.angle_beta   90.00
_cell.angle_gamma   90.00
#
_symmetry.space_group_name_H-M   'P 1'
#
loop_
_entity.id
_entity.type
_entity.pdbx_description
1 polymer ?
#
loop_
_entity_poly.entity_id
_entity_poly.type
_entity_poly.pdbx_seq_one_letter_code
_entity_poly.pdbx_strand_id
1 'polypeptide(L)'
;MQPTPLRCAALGLPAADAPVGRRIFDNLQEAEVERKPLLLDLLKQAREMETNFVDTLSDQERARIGTLEDWSAKDVISHITARKALAAEGLLAISEARSPTGSEDLDRENVILFKEYQDKTWDEVLRLAADAFQRVVAQLERLGEQELARRERFFPWQRERPLWRLIVGSGCIHPLGHIAEFHRNRGDREQVGKMLGEMLRSMVGLDDGSVWQGEVKYNLACMHSLLGAKAEAIRELREALVLNAGLADLSKEDPDLDVIRGEPEYQAIYKH
;
A
#
# COMPACT_ATOMS: atom_id res chain seq x y z
N MET A 1 -7.85 21.02 -5.95
CA MET A 1 -8.13 19.91 -5.00
C MET A 1 -7.23 18.80 -5.47
N GLN A 2 -6.17 18.47 -4.73
CA GLN A 2 -5.33 17.32 -5.09
C GLN A 2 -6.23 16.10 -5.11
N PRO A 3 -6.16 15.22 -6.14
CA PRO A 3 -6.80 13.93 -6.06
C PRO A 3 -6.19 13.22 -4.86
N THR A 4 -7.00 12.95 -3.86
CA THR A 4 -6.57 12.18 -2.70
C THR A 4 -6.28 10.79 -3.23
N PRO A 5 -5.03 10.30 -3.20
CA PRO A 5 -4.75 8.93 -3.61
C PRO A 5 -5.63 8.02 -2.78
N LEU A 6 -6.05 6.88 -3.37
CA LEU A 6 -6.66 5.80 -2.62
C LEU A 6 -5.85 5.64 -1.34
N ARG A 7 -6.34 6.22 -0.26
CA ARG A 7 -5.80 5.97 1.05
C ARG A 7 -6.26 4.57 1.42
N CYS A 8 -5.55 3.55 0.96
CA CYS A 8 -5.58 2.27 1.64
C CYS A 8 -5.06 2.51 3.05
N ALA A 9 -5.90 3.20 3.81
CA ALA A 9 -5.56 3.91 5.03
C ALA A 9 -5.06 2.95 6.11
N ALA A 10 -5.57 1.73 6.13
CA ALA A 10 -5.23 0.76 7.17
C ALA A 10 -3.84 0.15 7.00
N LEU A 11 -3.33 -0.03 5.78
CA LEU A 11 -1.98 -0.55 5.56
C LEU A 11 -0.90 0.55 5.58
N GLY A 12 -1.30 1.82 5.50
CA GLY A 12 -0.41 3.00 5.51
C GLY A 12 -0.57 3.95 6.70
N LEU A 13 -1.66 3.88 7.50
CA LEU A 13 -1.93 4.77 8.63
C LEU A 13 -1.62 4.14 10.00
N PRO A 14 -1.52 5.01 11.03
CA PRO A 14 -1.22 4.57 12.37
C PRO A 14 -2.38 3.75 12.96
N ALA A 15 -2.14 2.47 13.23
CA ALA A 15 -2.97 1.77 14.19
C ALA A 15 -2.89 2.54 15.51
N ALA A 16 -4.05 2.91 16.08
CA ALA A 16 -4.09 3.36 17.46
C ALA A 16 -3.44 2.26 18.32
N ASP A 17 -2.46 2.63 19.15
CA ASP A 17 -1.87 1.74 20.12
C ASP A 17 -2.95 1.31 21.12
N ALA A 18 -3.63 0.21 20.84
CA ALA A 18 -4.32 -0.51 21.89
C ALA A 18 -3.24 -1.07 22.83
N PRO A 19 -3.33 -0.87 24.15
CA PRO A 19 -2.37 -1.44 25.07
C PRO A 19 -2.40 -2.95 24.92
N VAL A 20 -1.28 -3.52 24.47
CA VAL A 20 -1.08 -4.97 24.42
C VAL A 20 -1.03 -5.44 25.86
N GLY A 21 -2.16 -5.93 26.35
CA GLY A 21 -2.21 -6.69 27.59
C GLY A 21 -1.24 -7.87 27.46
N ARG A 22 -0.21 -7.90 28.31
CA ARG A 22 0.69 -9.05 28.43
C ARG A 22 -0.16 -10.30 28.66
N ARG A 23 -0.36 -11.11 27.63
CA ARG A 23 -0.80 -12.49 27.80
C ARG A 23 0.43 -13.33 28.08
N ILE A 24 0.48 -13.81 29.31
CA ILE A 24 1.39 -14.89 29.75
C ILE A 24 0.83 -16.19 29.14
N PHE A 25 1.30 -16.57 27.98
CA PHE A 25 1.28 -17.93 27.47
C PHE A 25 2.53 -18.10 26.60
N ASP A 26 3.65 -18.30 27.26
CA ASP A 26 4.86 -18.85 26.65
C ASP A 26 4.67 -20.35 26.40
N ASN A 27 5.17 -20.82 25.26
CA ASN A 27 5.37 -22.20 24.82
C ASN A 27 4.23 -22.90 24.06
N LEU A 28 3.81 -22.31 22.93
CA LEU A 28 3.55 -23.08 21.74
C LEU A 28 4.56 -22.60 20.68
N GLN A 29 5.32 -23.52 20.12
CA GLN A 29 6.16 -23.26 18.95
C GLN A 29 5.20 -22.84 17.82
N GLU A 30 4.97 -21.49 17.71
CA GLU A 30 4.31 -20.94 16.53
C GLU A 30 5.15 -21.37 15.33
N ALA A 31 4.53 -22.03 14.37
CA ALA A 31 5.19 -22.33 13.11
C ALA A 31 5.69 -21.00 12.57
N GLU A 32 6.99 -20.82 12.48
CA GLU A 32 7.61 -19.57 12.03
C GLU A 32 7.14 -19.33 10.60
N VAL A 33 6.26 -18.34 10.39
CA VAL A 33 5.76 -18.01 9.06
C VAL A 33 6.94 -17.56 8.22
N GLU A 34 7.27 -18.31 7.19
CA GLU A 34 8.28 -17.91 6.21
C GLU A 34 7.73 -16.78 5.32
N ARG A 35 7.88 -15.52 5.74
CA ARG A 35 7.36 -14.33 5.05
C ARG A 35 8.13 -13.97 3.80
N LYS A 36 9.45 -14.24 3.77
CA LYS A 36 10.29 -13.81 2.65
C LYS A 36 9.83 -14.34 1.28
N PRO A 37 9.52 -15.63 1.09
CA PRO A 37 9.01 -16.11 -0.19
C PRO A 37 7.70 -15.41 -0.60
N LEU A 38 6.77 -15.22 0.36
CA LEU A 38 5.50 -14.55 0.10
C LEU A 38 5.71 -13.08 -0.27
N LEU A 39 6.64 -12.37 0.39
CA LEU A 39 6.97 -10.97 0.06
C LEU A 39 7.57 -10.85 -1.34
N LEU A 40 8.47 -11.76 -1.72
CA LEU A 40 9.04 -11.80 -3.07
C LEU A 40 7.97 -12.03 -4.13
N ASP A 41 7.03 -12.92 -3.89
CA ASP A 41 5.94 -13.20 -4.82
C ASP A 41 4.97 -12.02 -4.92
N LEU A 42 4.63 -11.37 -3.80
CA LEU A 42 3.81 -10.15 -3.80
C LEU A 42 4.48 -8.99 -4.56
N LEU A 43 5.77 -8.78 -4.38
CA LEU A 43 6.53 -7.76 -5.12
C LEU A 43 6.54 -8.04 -6.62
N LYS A 44 6.69 -9.32 -7.03
CA LYS A 44 6.61 -9.71 -8.45
C LYS A 44 5.22 -9.47 -9.03
N GLN A 45 4.15 -9.90 -8.31
CA GLN A 45 2.77 -9.64 -8.71
C GLN A 45 2.50 -8.13 -8.88
N ALA A 46 2.92 -7.31 -7.91
CA ALA A 46 2.78 -5.86 -8.00
C ALA A 46 3.53 -5.31 -9.24
N ARG A 47 4.74 -5.80 -9.52
CA ARG A 47 5.51 -5.39 -10.70
C ARG A 47 4.84 -5.79 -12.00
N GLU A 48 4.26 -6.99 -12.09
CA GLU A 48 3.48 -7.43 -13.25
C GLU A 48 2.27 -6.53 -13.48
N MET A 49 1.54 -6.16 -12.41
CA MET A 49 0.41 -5.24 -12.50
C MET A 49 0.83 -3.84 -12.99
N GLU A 50 1.99 -3.33 -12.54
CA GLU A 50 2.56 -2.07 -13.04
C GLU A 50 2.92 -2.15 -14.53
N THR A 51 3.53 -3.25 -14.95
CA THR A 51 3.90 -3.47 -16.36
C THR A 51 2.65 -3.56 -17.23
N ASN A 52 1.65 -4.36 -16.80
CA ASN A 52 0.38 -4.47 -17.49
C ASN A 52 -0.35 -3.12 -17.60
N PHE A 53 -0.29 -2.28 -16.55
CA PHE A 53 -0.83 -0.92 -16.61
C PHE A 53 -0.17 -0.12 -17.76
N VAL A 54 1.15 -0.12 -17.83
CA VAL A 54 1.89 0.58 -18.89
C VAL A 54 1.52 0.04 -20.28
N ASP A 55 1.37 -1.28 -20.42
CA ASP A 55 1.04 -1.92 -21.70
C ASP A 55 -0.39 -1.60 -22.18
N THR A 56 -1.31 -1.30 -21.25
CA THR A 56 -2.70 -0.92 -21.58
C THR A 56 -2.89 0.55 -21.94
N LEU A 57 -1.85 1.38 -21.81
CA LEU A 57 -1.94 2.81 -22.11
C LEU A 57 -2.06 3.04 -23.63
N SER A 58 -3.03 3.87 -24.05
CA SER A 58 -3.15 4.39 -25.39
C SER A 58 -2.02 5.38 -25.72
N ASP A 59 -1.79 5.62 -27.01
CA ASP A 59 -0.81 6.62 -27.48
C ASP A 59 -1.13 8.02 -26.92
N GLN A 60 -2.41 8.37 -26.77
CA GLN A 60 -2.85 9.64 -26.21
C GLN A 60 -2.48 9.74 -24.70
N GLU A 61 -2.69 8.69 -23.92
CA GLU A 61 -2.32 8.65 -22.50
C GLU A 61 -0.80 8.68 -22.33
N ARG A 62 -0.05 8.02 -23.20
CA ARG A 62 1.42 8.06 -23.21
C ARG A 62 1.97 9.44 -23.56
N ALA A 63 1.31 10.17 -24.48
CA ALA A 63 1.74 11.50 -24.91
C ALA A 63 1.32 12.62 -23.95
N ARG A 64 0.39 12.35 -23.04
CA ARG A 64 -0.13 13.35 -22.10
C ARG A 64 0.98 13.83 -21.16
N ILE A 65 1.10 15.17 -21.02
CA ILE A 65 1.94 15.82 -20.01
C ILE A 65 1.06 16.18 -18.83
N GLY A 66 1.44 15.73 -17.64
CA GLY A 66 0.72 16.03 -16.41
C GLY A 66 1.22 17.29 -15.69
N THR A 67 0.51 17.66 -14.64
CA THR A 67 0.87 18.70 -13.68
C THR A 67 0.89 18.15 -12.26
N LEU A 68 1.31 18.93 -11.29
CA LEU A 68 1.28 18.54 -9.87
C LEU A 68 -0.14 18.21 -9.38
N GLU A 69 -1.16 18.85 -9.97
CA GLU A 69 -2.58 18.72 -9.60
C GLU A 69 -3.31 17.64 -10.40
N ASP A 70 -2.76 17.26 -11.58
CA ASP A 70 -3.39 16.31 -12.51
C ASP A 70 -2.33 15.45 -13.20
N TRP A 71 -1.97 14.37 -12.57
CA TRP A 71 -0.89 13.48 -13.00
C TRP A 71 -1.23 12.74 -14.29
N SER A 72 -0.28 12.71 -15.21
CA SER A 72 -0.29 11.79 -16.35
C SER A 72 0.07 10.37 -15.92
N ALA A 73 -0.11 9.40 -16.80
CA ALA A 73 0.34 8.03 -16.55
C ALA A 73 1.86 7.97 -16.31
N LYS A 74 2.66 8.80 -17.01
CA LYS A 74 4.09 8.91 -16.79
C LYS A 74 4.41 9.43 -15.39
N ASP A 75 3.67 10.42 -14.90
CA ASP A 75 3.88 10.97 -13.55
C ASP A 75 3.55 9.94 -12.46
N VAL A 76 2.49 9.13 -12.65
CA VAL A 76 2.16 8.02 -11.77
C VAL A 76 3.31 7.02 -11.69
N ILE A 77 3.82 6.53 -12.81
CA ILE A 77 4.93 5.57 -12.83
C ILE A 77 6.23 6.19 -12.29
N SER A 78 6.48 7.47 -12.60
CA SER A 78 7.64 8.22 -12.07
C SER A 78 7.61 8.31 -10.54
N HIS A 79 6.45 8.65 -9.98
CA HIS A 79 6.26 8.72 -8.53
C HIS A 79 6.46 7.35 -7.86
N ILE A 80 5.83 6.30 -8.39
CA ILE A 80 6.01 4.92 -7.92
C ILE A 80 7.49 4.52 -7.94
N THR A 81 8.17 4.84 -9.04
CA THR A 81 9.60 4.55 -9.23
C THR A 81 10.46 5.24 -8.18
N ALA A 82 10.26 6.55 -8.01
CA ALA A 82 11.01 7.34 -7.04
C ALA A 82 10.79 6.82 -5.61
N ARG A 83 9.54 6.51 -5.24
CA ARG A 83 9.21 5.96 -3.91
C ARG A 83 9.81 4.58 -3.67
N LYS A 84 9.84 3.71 -4.68
CA LYS A 84 10.53 2.41 -4.59
C LYS A 84 12.05 2.55 -4.45
N ALA A 85 12.64 3.49 -5.19
CA ALA A 85 14.06 3.76 -5.07
C ALA A 85 14.43 4.23 -3.66
N LEU A 86 13.63 5.13 -3.07
CA LEU A 86 13.80 5.58 -1.68
C LEU A 86 13.56 4.45 -0.67
N ALA A 87 12.59 3.55 -0.92
CA ALA A 87 12.38 2.38 -0.08
C ALA A 87 13.58 1.41 -0.12
N ALA A 88 14.20 1.22 -1.28
CA ALA A 88 15.42 0.42 -1.40
C ALA A 88 16.60 1.04 -0.63
N GLU A 89 16.75 2.38 -0.64
CA GLU A 89 17.72 3.09 0.21
C GLU A 89 17.40 2.93 1.70
N GLY A 90 16.11 2.99 2.08
CA GLY A 90 15.67 2.73 3.46
C GLY A 90 16.05 1.32 3.93
N LEU A 91 15.82 0.30 3.09
CA LEU A 91 16.25 -1.08 3.37
C LEU A 91 17.76 -1.20 3.54
N LEU A 92 18.52 -0.56 2.65
CA LEU A 92 19.99 -0.53 2.73
C LEU A 92 20.44 0.16 4.01
N ALA A 93 19.87 1.31 4.36
CA ALA A 93 20.21 2.04 5.59
C ALA A 93 19.97 1.18 6.84
N ILE A 94 18.83 0.46 6.90
CA ILE A 94 18.51 -0.46 7.98
C ILE A 94 19.54 -1.59 8.08
N SER A 95 19.92 -2.20 6.94
CA SER A 95 20.92 -3.28 6.93
C SER A 95 22.31 -2.82 7.39
N GLU A 96 22.63 -1.55 7.22
CA GLU A 96 23.87 -0.91 7.66
C GLU A 96 23.78 -0.23 9.03
N ALA A 97 22.65 -0.41 9.75
CA ALA A 97 22.35 0.22 11.03
C ALA A 97 22.45 1.77 10.99
N ARG A 98 22.11 2.37 9.83
CA ARG A 98 22.02 3.82 9.64
C ARG A 98 20.59 4.32 9.82
N SER A 99 20.45 5.57 10.26
CA SER A 99 19.13 6.22 10.30
C SER A 99 18.57 6.44 8.89
N PRO A 100 17.22 6.40 8.73
CA PRO A 100 16.60 6.75 7.46
C PRO A 100 16.96 8.17 7.04
N THR A 101 17.19 8.35 5.73
CA THR A 101 17.42 9.67 5.11
C THR A 101 16.14 10.16 4.43
N GLY A 102 16.06 11.45 4.13
CA GLY A 102 14.94 12.07 3.43
C GLY A 102 14.33 13.24 4.21
N SER A 103 13.25 13.79 3.66
CA SER A 103 12.52 14.91 4.25
C SER A 103 11.56 14.43 5.35
N GLU A 104 11.32 15.25 6.36
CA GLU A 104 10.19 15.10 7.28
C GLU A 104 8.87 15.60 6.65
N ASP A 105 8.96 16.41 5.60
CA ASP A 105 7.85 16.97 4.84
C ASP A 105 7.61 16.15 3.56
N LEU A 106 6.60 15.28 3.61
CA LEU A 106 6.21 14.40 2.52
C LEU A 106 5.74 15.17 1.28
N ASP A 107 4.98 16.24 1.46
CA ASP A 107 4.41 17.01 0.34
C ASP A 107 5.52 17.75 -0.41
N ARG A 108 6.44 18.35 0.32
CA ARG A 108 7.63 18.98 -0.27
C ARG A 108 8.49 17.97 -1.03
N GLU A 109 8.69 16.78 -0.48
CA GLU A 109 9.45 15.72 -1.14
C GLU A 109 8.76 15.25 -2.43
N ASN A 110 7.42 15.11 -2.43
CA ASN A 110 6.65 14.77 -3.63
C ASN A 110 6.82 15.81 -4.74
N VAL A 111 6.82 17.11 -4.41
CA VAL A 111 7.07 18.19 -5.39
C VAL A 111 8.48 18.09 -5.98
N ILE A 112 9.49 17.79 -5.16
CA ILE A 112 10.87 17.63 -5.62
C ILE A 112 10.97 16.45 -6.58
N LEU A 113 10.42 15.29 -6.20
CA LEU A 113 10.45 14.08 -7.02
C LEU A 113 9.68 14.28 -8.34
N PHE A 114 8.53 14.94 -8.32
CA PHE A 114 7.78 15.26 -9.54
C PHE A 114 8.65 16.04 -10.52
N LYS A 115 9.31 17.12 -10.05
CA LYS A 115 10.18 17.95 -10.89
C LYS A 115 11.40 17.19 -11.43
N GLU A 116 11.99 16.32 -10.63
CA GLU A 116 13.14 15.50 -11.02
C GLU A 116 12.82 14.57 -12.18
N TYR A 117 11.58 14.05 -12.23
CA TYR A 117 11.16 13.09 -13.26
C TYR A 117 10.45 13.74 -14.44
N GLN A 118 10.07 15.01 -14.36
CA GLN A 118 9.26 15.69 -15.38
C GLN A 118 9.88 15.64 -16.78
N ASP A 119 11.18 15.86 -16.87
CA ASP A 119 11.93 15.92 -18.14
C ASP A 119 12.42 14.54 -18.62
N LYS A 120 12.24 13.47 -17.84
CA LYS A 120 12.65 12.13 -18.25
C LYS A 120 11.72 11.58 -19.33
N THR A 121 12.30 10.87 -20.28
CA THR A 121 11.53 10.11 -21.30
C THR A 121 10.85 8.89 -20.67
N TRP A 122 9.86 8.32 -21.37
CA TRP A 122 9.23 7.05 -20.95
C TRP A 122 10.27 5.93 -20.76
N ASP A 123 11.18 5.76 -21.72
CA ASP A 123 12.21 4.72 -21.66
C ASP A 123 13.12 4.88 -20.45
N GLU A 124 13.49 6.12 -20.09
CA GLU A 124 14.26 6.40 -18.88
C GLU A 124 13.47 6.05 -17.62
N VAL A 125 12.19 6.43 -17.55
CA VAL A 125 11.33 6.11 -16.38
C VAL A 125 11.16 4.61 -16.24
N LEU A 126 10.88 3.88 -17.33
CA LEU A 126 10.71 2.42 -17.29
C LEU A 126 11.99 1.68 -16.89
N ARG A 127 13.15 2.15 -17.36
CA ARG A 127 14.45 1.61 -16.93
C ARG A 127 14.70 1.85 -15.45
N LEU A 128 14.46 3.07 -14.96
CA LEU A 128 14.55 3.40 -13.53
C LEU A 128 13.58 2.59 -12.68
N ALA A 129 12.36 2.33 -13.19
CA ALA A 129 11.37 1.50 -12.51
C ALA A 129 11.83 0.04 -12.38
N ALA A 130 12.48 -0.50 -13.42
CA ALA A 130 13.06 -1.84 -13.36
C ALA A 130 14.22 -1.89 -12.36
N ASP A 131 15.12 -0.89 -12.38
CA ASP A 131 16.25 -0.79 -11.44
C ASP A 131 15.76 -0.68 -9.99
N ALA A 132 14.82 0.21 -9.70
CA ALA A 132 14.26 0.39 -8.36
C ALA A 132 13.63 -0.91 -7.82
N PHE A 133 12.89 -1.65 -8.67
CA PHE A 133 12.34 -2.94 -8.32
C PHE A 133 13.44 -3.96 -7.97
N GLN A 134 14.45 -4.11 -8.82
CA GLN A 134 15.57 -5.03 -8.59
C GLN A 134 16.32 -4.71 -7.30
N ARG A 135 16.51 -3.43 -6.99
CA ARG A 135 17.17 -2.99 -5.75
C ARG A 135 16.35 -3.39 -4.51
N VAL A 136 15.01 -3.22 -4.53
CA VAL A 136 14.15 -3.68 -3.42
C VAL A 136 14.26 -5.18 -3.24
N VAL A 137 14.14 -5.96 -4.33
CA VAL A 137 14.27 -7.42 -4.30
C VAL A 137 15.63 -7.85 -3.75
N ALA A 138 16.72 -7.27 -4.27
CA ALA A 138 18.08 -7.63 -3.83
C ALA A 138 18.32 -7.32 -2.33
N GLN A 139 17.72 -6.27 -1.79
CA GLN A 139 17.79 -6.00 -0.35
C GLN A 139 16.94 -7.00 0.45
N LEU A 140 15.71 -7.29 0.00
CA LEU A 140 14.84 -8.27 0.66
C LEU A 140 15.48 -9.67 0.72
N GLU A 141 16.15 -10.11 -0.34
CA GLU A 141 16.81 -11.42 -0.39
C GLU A 141 17.89 -11.59 0.68
N ARG A 142 18.52 -10.48 1.11
CA ARG A 142 19.57 -10.48 2.15
C ARG A 142 19.02 -10.57 3.57
N LEU A 143 17.75 -10.23 3.78
CA LEU A 143 17.13 -10.19 5.11
C LEU A 143 16.70 -11.59 5.57
N GLY A 144 16.84 -11.88 6.86
CA GLY A 144 16.27 -13.05 7.52
C GLY A 144 14.88 -12.77 8.10
N GLU A 145 14.14 -13.81 8.51
CA GLU A 145 12.79 -13.66 9.09
C GLU A 145 12.81 -12.82 10.38
N GLN A 146 13.84 -12.93 11.20
CA GLN A 146 13.99 -12.12 12.41
C GLN A 146 14.14 -10.62 12.10
N GLU A 147 14.87 -10.29 11.03
CA GLU A 147 15.02 -8.90 10.57
C GLU A 147 13.70 -8.38 9.98
N LEU A 148 12.97 -9.20 9.24
CA LEU A 148 11.66 -8.85 8.69
C LEU A 148 10.62 -8.55 9.79
N ALA A 149 10.72 -9.20 10.94
CA ALA A 149 9.84 -8.96 12.08
C ALA A 149 10.24 -7.70 12.90
N ARG A 150 11.46 -7.19 12.74
CA ARG A 150 11.97 -6.04 13.48
C ARG A 150 11.19 -4.78 13.14
N ARG A 151 10.89 -3.93 14.14
CA ARG A 151 10.20 -2.66 13.93
C ARG A 151 11.17 -1.59 13.44
N GLU A 152 10.89 -1.05 12.27
CA GLU A 152 11.74 -0.09 11.55
C GLU A 152 10.88 0.98 10.85
N ARG A 153 11.54 1.97 10.21
CA ARG A 153 10.95 2.96 9.32
C ARG A 153 11.88 3.23 8.14
N PHE A 154 11.32 3.45 6.95
CA PHE A 154 12.09 3.83 5.77
C PHE A 154 12.32 5.34 5.67
N PHE A 155 11.40 6.12 6.24
CA PHE A 155 11.42 7.57 6.14
C PHE A 155 11.24 8.22 7.52
N PRO A 156 11.82 9.40 7.76
CA PRO A 156 11.70 10.09 9.06
C PRO A 156 10.26 10.34 9.49
N TRP A 157 9.34 10.59 8.56
CA TRP A 157 7.92 10.84 8.82
C TRP A 157 7.09 9.58 9.09
N GLN A 158 7.63 8.38 8.80
CA GLN A 158 6.92 7.12 9.06
C GLN A 158 6.98 6.74 10.54
N ARG A 159 5.91 6.06 11.00
CA ARG A 159 5.94 5.33 12.25
C ARG A 159 6.68 4.00 12.07
N GLU A 160 7.33 3.55 13.13
CA GLU A 160 7.97 2.24 13.16
C GLU A 160 6.94 1.11 13.06
N ARG A 161 7.21 0.16 12.19
CA ARG A 161 6.38 -1.04 11.93
C ARG A 161 7.29 -2.23 11.68
N PRO A 162 6.78 -3.47 11.79
CA PRO A 162 7.51 -4.64 11.29
C PRO A 162 8.00 -4.36 9.86
N LEU A 163 9.26 -4.67 9.60
CA LEU A 163 9.92 -4.33 8.33
C LEU A 163 9.17 -4.92 7.13
N TRP A 164 8.62 -6.14 7.27
CA TRP A 164 7.80 -6.74 6.22
C TRP A 164 6.57 -5.89 5.86
N ARG A 165 5.94 -5.20 6.81
CA ARG A 165 4.80 -4.29 6.54
C ARG A 165 5.22 -3.06 5.76
N LEU A 166 6.42 -2.53 6.03
CA LEU A 166 6.98 -1.40 5.26
C LEU A 166 7.25 -1.81 3.81
N ILE A 167 7.75 -3.03 3.60
CA ILE A 167 8.00 -3.60 2.27
C ILE A 167 6.69 -3.75 1.50
N VAL A 168 5.67 -4.34 2.10
CA VAL A 168 4.33 -4.48 1.49
C VAL A 168 3.73 -3.11 1.17
N GLY A 169 3.81 -2.17 2.12
CA GLY A 169 3.29 -0.82 1.95
C GLY A 169 3.92 -0.09 0.76
N SER A 170 5.25 -0.05 0.72
CA SER A 170 6.00 0.69 -0.31
C SER A 170 6.10 -0.05 -1.64
N GLY A 171 6.15 -1.39 -1.62
CA GLY A 171 6.36 -2.22 -2.81
C GLY A 171 5.08 -2.65 -3.52
N CYS A 172 3.96 -2.75 -2.80
CA CYS A 172 2.70 -3.27 -3.33
C CYS A 172 1.54 -2.28 -3.18
N ILE A 173 1.16 -1.90 -1.96
CA ILE A 173 -0.06 -1.14 -1.71
C ILE A 173 0.00 0.27 -2.30
N HIS A 174 1.05 1.02 -2.01
CA HIS A 174 1.21 2.38 -2.51
C HIS A 174 1.25 2.44 -4.06
N PRO A 175 2.06 1.61 -4.76
CA PRO A 175 2.04 1.58 -6.22
C PRO A 175 0.66 1.27 -6.80
N LEU A 176 0.02 0.22 -6.31
CA LEU A 176 -1.26 -0.21 -6.84
C LEU A 176 -2.40 0.75 -6.51
N GLY A 177 -2.30 1.48 -5.40
CA GLY A 177 -3.22 2.57 -5.07
C GLY A 177 -3.23 3.66 -6.13
N HIS A 178 -2.07 4.13 -6.58
CA HIS A 178 -1.96 5.13 -7.65
C HIS A 178 -2.46 4.62 -9.01
N ILE A 179 -2.15 3.37 -9.36
CA ILE A 179 -2.63 2.75 -10.60
C ILE A 179 -4.16 2.57 -10.54
N ALA A 180 -4.70 2.13 -9.41
CA ALA A 180 -6.14 1.98 -9.22
C ALA A 180 -6.87 3.33 -9.33
N GLU A 181 -6.28 4.41 -8.79
CA GLU A 181 -6.83 5.76 -8.96
C GLU A 181 -6.87 6.18 -10.42
N PHE A 182 -5.80 5.92 -11.18
CA PHE A 182 -5.77 6.21 -12.61
C PHE A 182 -6.88 5.44 -13.37
N HIS A 183 -7.02 4.13 -13.12
CA HIS A 183 -8.09 3.32 -13.72
C HIS A 183 -9.48 3.82 -13.32
N ARG A 184 -9.68 4.19 -12.05
CA ARG A 184 -10.94 4.76 -11.57
C ARG A 184 -11.29 6.06 -12.29
N ASN A 185 -10.32 6.95 -12.47
CA ASN A 185 -10.53 8.24 -13.14
C ASN A 185 -10.92 8.08 -14.62
N ARG A 186 -10.46 7.01 -15.29
CA ARG A 186 -10.90 6.68 -16.64
C ARG A 186 -12.16 5.79 -16.70
N GLY A 187 -12.76 5.47 -15.54
CA GLY A 187 -14.02 4.71 -15.46
C GLY A 187 -13.87 3.18 -15.50
N ASP A 188 -12.65 2.66 -15.46
CA ASP A 188 -12.32 1.23 -15.53
C ASP A 188 -12.38 0.57 -14.14
N ARG A 189 -13.58 0.49 -13.57
CA ARG A 189 -13.81 -0.05 -12.23
C ARG A 189 -13.53 -1.55 -12.14
N GLU A 190 -13.77 -2.29 -13.21
CA GLU A 190 -13.53 -3.73 -13.25
C GLU A 190 -12.05 -4.05 -13.03
N GLN A 191 -11.17 -3.32 -13.73
CA GLN A 191 -9.72 -3.49 -13.58
C GLN A 191 -9.25 -3.14 -12.16
N VAL A 192 -9.82 -2.09 -11.53
CA VAL A 192 -9.54 -1.75 -10.12
C VAL A 192 -9.89 -2.93 -9.21
N GLY A 193 -11.09 -3.48 -9.34
CA GLY A 193 -11.56 -4.60 -8.52
C GLY A 193 -10.71 -5.85 -8.68
N LYS A 194 -10.35 -6.17 -9.92
CA LYS A 194 -9.50 -7.32 -10.24
C LYS A 194 -8.12 -7.16 -9.59
N MET A 195 -7.42 -6.07 -9.90
CA MET A 195 -6.06 -5.81 -9.46
C MET A 195 -5.94 -5.75 -7.93
N LEU A 196 -6.73 -4.89 -7.27
CA LEU A 196 -6.66 -4.75 -5.82
C LEU A 196 -7.16 -6.00 -5.09
N GLY A 197 -8.23 -6.63 -5.60
CA GLY A 197 -8.77 -7.85 -5.01
C GLY A 197 -7.79 -9.04 -5.08
N GLU A 198 -7.07 -9.22 -6.18
CA GLU A 198 -6.03 -10.23 -6.31
C GLU A 198 -4.89 -9.98 -5.30
N MET A 199 -4.37 -8.76 -5.27
CA MET A 199 -3.28 -8.39 -4.37
C MET A 199 -3.66 -8.57 -2.90
N LEU A 200 -4.81 -8.06 -2.47
CA LEU A 200 -5.25 -8.14 -1.07
C LEU A 200 -5.45 -9.60 -0.63
N ARG A 201 -6.02 -10.46 -1.49
CA ARG A 201 -6.14 -11.90 -1.18
C ARG A 201 -4.79 -12.59 -1.04
N SER A 202 -3.80 -12.22 -1.85
CA SER A 202 -2.44 -12.76 -1.74
C SER A 202 -1.73 -12.34 -0.45
N MET A 203 -2.11 -11.20 0.14
CA MET A 203 -1.53 -10.71 1.40
C MET A 203 -2.02 -11.44 2.65
N VAL A 204 -3.12 -12.17 2.59
CA VAL A 204 -3.70 -12.89 3.75
C VAL A 204 -2.67 -13.80 4.43
N GLY A 205 -1.83 -14.48 3.64
CA GLY A 205 -0.84 -15.45 4.15
C GLY A 205 0.37 -14.85 4.86
N LEU A 206 0.55 -13.53 4.88
CA LEU A 206 1.72 -12.89 5.50
C LEU A 206 1.73 -12.94 7.03
N ASP A 207 0.55 -12.95 7.64
CA ASP A 207 0.40 -12.98 9.09
C ASP A 207 -1.03 -13.49 9.42
N ASP A 208 -1.15 -14.46 10.31
CA ASP A 208 -2.42 -15.03 10.76
C ASP A 208 -3.04 -14.25 11.94
N GLY A 209 -2.32 -13.28 12.48
CA GLY A 209 -2.78 -12.44 13.58
C GLY A 209 -4.00 -11.62 13.20
N SER A 210 -4.96 -11.53 14.12
CA SER A 210 -6.25 -10.86 13.91
C SER A 210 -6.11 -9.40 13.45
N VAL A 211 -5.08 -8.69 13.91
CA VAL A 211 -4.83 -7.30 13.50
C VAL A 211 -4.53 -7.20 12.01
N TRP A 212 -3.65 -8.05 11.48
CA TRP A 212 -3.33 -8.07 10.06
C TRP A 212 -4.50 -8.52 9.21
N GLN A 213 -5.17 -9.59 9.60
CA GLN A 213 -6.36 -10.10 8.91
C GLN A 213 -7.46 -9.03 8.87
N GLY A 214 -7.66 -8.29 9.95
CA GLY A 214 -8.57 -7.16 10.02
C GLY A 214 -8.19 -6.02 9.08
N GLU A 215 -6.90 -5.68 8.97
CA GLU A 215 -6.40 -4.67 8.04
C GLU A 215 -6.62 -5.07 6.58
N VAL A 216 -6.37 -6.32 6.21
CA VAL A 216 -6.64 -6.82 4.84
C VAL A 216 -8.12 -6.73 4.51
N LYS A 217 -8.99 -7.18 5.43
CA LYS A 217 -10.45 -7.09 5.24
C LYS A 217 -10.95 -5.64 5.16
N TYR A 218 -10.37 -4.75 5.93
CA TYR A 218 -10.67 -3.33 5.86
C TYR A 218 -10.37 -2.75 4.47
N ASN A 219 -9.21 -3.08 3.90
CA ASN A 219 -8.86 -2.64 2.56
C ASN A 219 -9.76 -3.26 1.47
N LEU A 220 -10.21 -4.51 1.66
CA LEU A 220 -11.24 -5.10 0.81
C LEU A 220 -12.57 -4.33 0.91
N ALA A 221 -12.97 -3.91 2.12
CA ALA A 221 -14.16 -3.09 2.30
C ALA A 221 -14.05 -1.74 1.59
N CYS A 222 -12.93 -1.04 1.70
CA CYS A 222 -12.65 0.21 0.98
C CYS A 222 -12.73 -0.02 -0.54
N MET A 223 -12.08 -1.05 -1.05
CA MET A 223 -12.12 -1.41 -2.47
C MET A 223 -13.57 -1.64 -2.95
N HIS A 224 -14.34 -2.48 -2.24
CA HIS A 224 -15.75 -2.75 -2.59
C HIS A 224 -16.61 -1.49 -2.52
N SER A 225 -16.40 -0.62 -1.54
CA SER A 225 -17.09 0.67 -1.43
C SER A 225 -16.82 1.55 -2.66
N LEU A 226 -15.56 1.72 -3.05
CA LEU A 226 -15.16 2.51 -4.22
C LEU A 226 -15.71 1.94 -5.54
N LEU A 227 -15.93 0.63 -5.62
CA LEU A 227 -16.56 -0.04 -6.76
C LEU A 227 -18.10 0.07 -6.73
N GLY A 228 -18.70 0.55 -5.65
CA GLY A 228 -20.14 0.62 -5.45
C GLY A 228 -20.78 -0.71 -5.03
N ALA A 229 -19.98 -1.73 -4.69
CA ALA A 229 -20.41 -3.03 -4.19
C ALA A 229 -20.73 -2.93 -2.68
N LYS A 230 -21.84 -2.23 -2.36
CA LYS A 230 -22.17 -1.79 -1.00
C LYS A 230 -22.32 -2.94 0.00
N ALA A 231 -22.99 -4.03 -0.39
CA ALA A 231 -23.24 -5.16 0.50
C ALA A 231 -21.93 -5.88 0.87
N GLU A 232 -21.03 -6.08 -0.11
CA GLU A 232 -19.71 -6.65 0.08
C GLU A 232 -18.86 -5.76 0.97
N ALA A 233 -18.85 -4.45 0.70
CA ALA A 233 -18.11 -3.48 1.50
C ALA A 233 -18.51 -3.52 2.98
N ILE A 234 -19.81 -3.52 3.28
CA ILE A 234 -20.33 -3.56 4.65
C ILE A 234 -20.00 -4.91 5.32
N ARG A 235 -20.08 -6.02 4.60
CA ARG A 235 -19.70 -7.34 5.11
C ARG A 235 -18.23 -7.38 5.50
N GLU A 236 -17.32 -6.99 4.59
CA GLU A 236 -15.89 -6.99 4.85
C GLU A 236 -15.53 -6.02 5.99
N LEU A 237 -16.17 -4.84 6.06
CA LEU A 237 -15.94 -3.88 7.13
C LEU A 237 -16.35 -4.46 8.51
N ARG A 238 -17.50 -5.14 8.60
CA ARG A 238 -17.94 -5.76 9.83
C ARG A 238 -16.96 -6.82 10.31
N GLU A 239 -16.49 -7.67 9.41
CA GLU A 239 -15.50 -8.69 9.73
C GLU A 239 -14.14 -8.05 10.13
N ALA A 240 -13.73 -6.98 9.44
CA ALA A 240 -12.53 -6.22 9.78
C ALA A 240 -12.56 -5.69 11.21
N LEU A 241 -13.68 -5.10 11.62
CA LEU A 241 -13.84 -4.51 12.96
C LEU A 241 -13.96 -5.57 14.07
N VAL A 242 -14.47 -6.77 13.76
CA VAL A 242 -14.43 -7.91 14.69
C VAL A 242 -12.98 -8.37 14.92
N LEU A 243 -12.16 -8.41 13.87
CA LEU A 243 -10.76 -8.84 13.93
C LEU A 243 -9.84 -7.76 14.51
N ASN A 244 -10.12 -6.49 14.21
CA ASN A 244 -9.33 -5.35 14.64
C ASN A 244 -10.25 -4.15 14.99
N ALA A 245 -10.71 -4.11 16.23
CA ALA A 245 -11.56 -3.02 16.73
C ALA A 245 -10.86 -1.62 16.68
N GLY A 246 -9.54 -1.59 16.62
CA GLY A 246 -8.77 -0.34 16.48
C GLY A 246 -9.01 0.42 15.17
N LEU A 247 -9.67 -0.22 14.18
CA LEU A 247 -10.04 0.42 12.92
C LEU A 247 -11.37 1.21 12.99
N ALA A 248 -12.10 1.13 14.11
CA ALA A 248 -13.46 1.67 14.21
C ALA A 248 -13.52 3.20 14.01
N ASP A 249 -12.60 3.95 14.62
CA ASP A 249 -12.61 5.42 14.48
C ASP A 249 -12.13 5.83 13.09
N LEU A 250 -11.10 5.18 12.56
CA LEU A 250 -10.65 5.39 11.18
C LEU A 250 -11.81 5.19 10.18
N SER A 251 -12.56 4.10 10.32
CA SER A 251 -13.64 3.75 9.38
C SER A 251 -14.80 4.75 9.35
N LYS A 252 -15.01 5.52 10.41
CA LYS A 252 -16.03 6.58 10.44
C LYS A 252 -15.65 7.79 9.59
N GLU A 253 -14.36 8.04 9.41
CA GLU A 253 -13.83 9.24 8.75
C GLU A 253 -13.18 8.93 7.38
N ASP A 254 -12.98 7.66 7.04
CA ASP A 254 -12.32 7.25 5.81
C ASP A 254 -13.16 7.57 4.57
N PRO A 255 -12.72 8.47 3.67
CA PRO A 255 -13.47 8.84 2.48
C PRO A 255 -13.69 7.67 1.51
N ASP A 256 -12.90 6.62 1.56
CA ASP A 256 -13.08 5.43 0.73
C ASP A 256 -14.39 4.68 1.09
N LEU A 257 -14.93 4.92 2.30
CA LEU A 257 -16.19 4.36 2.78
C LEU A 257 -17.41 5.28 2.62
N ASP A 258 -17.25 6.47 2.03
CA ASP A 258 -18.34 7.45 1.89
C ASP A 258 -19.56 6.88 1.14
N VAL A 259 -19.33 6.02 0.15
CA VAL A 259 -20.41 5.39 -0.64
C VAL A 259 -21.36 4.54 0.21
N ILE A 260 -20.87 3.96 1.30
CA ILE A 260 -21.65 3.09 2.20
C ILE A 260 -22.05 3.79 3.50
N ARG A 261 -21.54 4.97 3.81
CA ARG A 261 -21.73 5.68 5.09
C ARG A 261 -23.21 5.96 5.40
N GLY A 262 -24.03 6.20 4.36
CA GLY A 262 -25.47 6.42 4.48
C GLY A 262 -26.32 5.17 4.63
N GLU A 263 -25.77 3.97 4.46
CA GLU A 263 -26.52 2.72 4.50
C GLU A 263 -26.90 2.34 5.95
N PRO A 264 -28.16 1.91 6.20
CA PRO A 264 -28.59 1.50 7.54
C PRO A 264 -27.72 0.40 8.16
N GLU A 265 -27.25 -0.55 7.34
CA GLU A 265 -26.41 -1.67 7.74
C GLU A 265 -25.00 -1.21 8.17
N TYR A 266 -24.45 -0.16 7.53
CA TYR A 266 -23.20 0.48 7.95
C TYR A 266 -23.39 1.15 9.32
N GLN A 267 -24.46 1.95 9.47
CA GLN A 267 -24.77 2.64 10.72
C GLN A 267 -25.02 1.68 11.89
N ALA A 268 -25.57 0.49 11.61
CA ALA A 268 -25.80 -0.55 12.60
C ALA A 268 -24.51 -1.14 13.18
N ILE A 269 -23.37 -1.05 12.47
CA ILE A 269 -22.07 -1.53 12.97
C ILE A 269 -21.66 -0.80 14.25
N TYR A 270 -22.02 0.49 14.40
CA TYR A 270 -21.57 1.37 15.48
C TYR A 270 -22.61 1.65 16.57
N LYS A 271 -23.76 0.95 16.55
CA LYS A 271 -24.85 1.17 17.51
C LYS A 271 -24.78 0.28 18.77
N HIS A 272 -23.58 -0.21 19.11
CA HIS A 272 -23.42 -1.05 20.31
C HIS A 272 -22.64 -0.38 21.40
#